data_dd626e3ee297f01a1aee5ff008ac2b5c
#
_entry.id   dd626e3ee297f01a1aee5ff008ac2b5c
#
_cell.length_a   1.000
_cell.length_b   1.000
_cell.length_c   1.000
_cell.angle_alpha   90.00
_cell.angle_beta   90.00
_cell.angle_gamma   90.00
#
_symmetry.space_group_name_H-M   'P 1'
#
loop_
_entity.id
_entity.type
_entity.pdbx_description
1 polymer ?
#
loop_
_entity_poly.entity_id
_entity_poly.type
_entity_poly.pdbx_seq_one_letter_code
_entity_poly.pdbx_strand_id
1 'polypeptide(L)'
;MAGVGIHHQLCHLLGGAYRLPHAELHAVVLPHAVRFVAPAARPQLARLAAGLGVDDAAGGLWDLARRLGTPASLAELGLAEAELDRAAEQAVATVVQTPRRAGVTELRGLLGDAWRGRRPPPT
;
A
#
# COMPACT_ATOMS: atom_id res chain seq x y z
N MET A 1 1.40 -15.29 2.20
CA MET A 1 1.02 -14.79 0.88
C MET A 1 2.00 -13.70 0.45
N ALA A 2 2.55 -13.82 -0.77
CA ALA A 2 3.71 -13.03 -1.20
C ALA A 2 3.54 -11.51 -1.15
N GLY A 3 2.36 -10.97 -1.41
CA GLY A 3 2.13 -9.52 -1.39
C GLY A 3 1.79 -8.93 -0.04
N VAL A 4 1.51 -9.78 0.96
CA VAL A 4 0.99 -9.32 2.25
C VAL A 4 2.09 -8.83 3.18
N GLY A 5 3.32 -9.33 3.01
CA GLY A 5 4.43 -8.98 3.88
C GLY A 5 4.73 -7.49 3.91
N ILE A 6 4.86 -6.86 2.73
CA ILE A 6 5.16 -5.43 2.67
C ILE A 6 3.99 -4.59 3.21
N HIS A 7 2.75 -4.98 2.90
CA HIS A 7 1.57 -4.31 3.43
C HIS A 7 1.57 -4.32 4.96
N HIS A 8 1.77 -5.50 5.53
CA HIS A 8 1.79 -5.66 6.99
C HIS A 8 2.90 -4.84 7.64
N GLN A 9 4.10 -4.89 7.07
CA GLN A 9 5.26 -4.17 7.61
C GLN A 9 5.08 -2.65 7.53
N LEU A 10 4.55 -2.15 6.42
CA LEU A 10 4.26 -0.72 6.28
C LEU A 10 3.19 -0.27 7.27
N CYS A 11 2.14 -1.04 7.42
CA CYS A 11 1.08 -0.69 8.37
C CYS A 11 1.59 -0.71 9.81
N HIS A 12 2.43 -1.68 10.16
CA HIS A 12 3.03 -1.75 11.48
C HIS A 12 3.92 -0.52 11.76
N LEU A 13 4.75 -0.16 10.79
CA LEU A 13 5.60 1.02 10.89
C LEU A 13 4.80 2.30 11.05
N LEU A 14 3.85 2.54 10.15
CA LEU A 14 3.08 3.78 10.13
C LEU A 14 2.15 3.89 11.34
N GLY A 15 1.56 2.78 11.75
CA GLY A 15 0.70 2.75 12.92
C GLY A 15 1.48 3.00 14.20
N GLY A 16 2.67 2.43 14.33
CA GLY A 16 3.51 2.59 15.50
C GLY A 16 4.21 3.93 15.58
N ALA A 17 4.87 4.35 14.48
CA ALA A 17 5.68 5.57 14.47
C ALA A 17 4.84 6.85 14.39
N TYR A 18 3.69 6.80 13.70
CA TYR A 18 2.88 7.99 13.43
C TYR A 18 1.50 7.92 14.07
N ARG A 19 1.19 6.87 14.79
CA ARG A 19 -0.06 6.69 15.53
C ARG A 19 -1.31 6.80 14.66
N LEU A 20 -1.24 6.28 13.44
CA LEU A 20 -2.38 6.32 12.52
C LEU A 20 -3.40 5.23 12.89
N PRO A 21 -4.71 5.47 12.64
CA PRO A 21 -5.74 4.47 12.97
C PRO A 21 -5.53 3.18 12.18
N HIS A 22 -5.49 2.05 12.87
CA HIS A 22 -5.02 0.78 12.33
C HIS A 22 -5.88 0.24 11.19
N ALA A 23 -7.19 0.19 11.36
CA ALA A 23 -8.09 -0.38 10.35
C ALA A 23 -8.11 0.47 9.08
N GLU A 24 -8.21 1.78 9.22
CA GLU A 24 -8.21 2.71 8.10
C GLU A 24 -6.86 2.72 7.38
N LEU A 25 -5.78 2.61 8.14
CA LEU A 25 -4.43 2.53 7.59
C LEU A 25 -4.28 1.31 6.68
N HIS A 26 -4.76 0.15 7.10
CA HIS A 26 -4.72 -1.06 6.30
C HIS A 26 -5.48 -0.88 4.98
N ALA A 27 -6.66 -0.27 5.03
CA ALA A 27 -7.46 -0.04 3.83
C ALA A 27 -6.77 0.91 2.83
N VAL A 28 -6.10 1.94 3.34
CA VAL A 28 -5.40 2.91 2.50
C VAL A 28 -4.16 2.30 1.84
N VAL A 29 -3.37 1.55 2.59
CA VAL A 29 -2.07 1.06 2.12
C VAL A 29 -2.21 -0.16 1.21
N LEU A 30 -3.22 -1.01 1.42
CA LEU A 30 -3.32 -2.30 0.72
C LEU A 30 -3.28 -2.19 -0.81
N PRO A 31 -4.09 -1.33 -1.47
CA PRO A 31 -4.03 -1.26 -2.93
C PRO A 31 -2.65 -0.88 -3.45
N HIS A 32 -1.96 0.00 -2.76
CA HIS A 32 -0.64 0.47 -3.18
C HIS A 32 0.43 -0.60 -2.96
N ALA A 33 0.35 -1.35 -1.86
CA ALA A 33 1.27 -2.46 -1.60
C ALA A 33 1.08 -3.56 -2.64
N VAL A 34 -0.16 -3.89 -2.99
CA VAL A 34 -0.48 -4.88 -4.03
C VAL A 34 0.09 -4.43 -5.37
N ARG A 35 -0.11 -3.17 -5.75
CA ARG A 35 0.44 -2.61 -6.98
C ARG A 35 1.96 -2.70 -7.00
N PHE A 36 2.60 -2.41 -5.86
CA PHE A 36 4.06 -2.44 -5.76
C PHE A 36 4.63 -3.83 -6.02
N VAL A 37 4.00 -4.89 -5.49
CA VAL A 37 4.52 -6.25 -5.65
C VAL A 37 4.07 -6.91 -6.96
N ALA A 38 3.19 -6.28 -7.72
CA ALA A 38 2.60 -6.88 -8.92
C ALA A 38 3.61 -7.46 -9.90
N PRO A 39 4.74 -6.79 -10.24
CA PRO A 39 5.70 -7.35 -11.19
C PRO A 39 6.30 -8.68 -10.72
N ALA A 40 6.39 -8.90 -9.41
CA ALA A 40 7.01 -10.11 -8.85
C ALA A 40 5.97 -11.14 -8.37
N ALA A 41 4.69 -10.86 -8.45
CA ALA A 41 3.63 -11.72 -7.91
C ALA A 41 2.44 -11.84 -8.88
N ARG A 42 2.69 -11.79 -10.19
CA ARG A 42 1.62 -11.78 -11.20
C ARG A 42 0.62 -12.93 -11.09
N PRO A 43 1.03 -14.20 -10.90
CA PRO A 43 0.05 -15.28 -10.80
C PRO A 43 -0.87 -15.13 -9.58
N GLN A 44 -0.32 -14.74 -8.43
CA GLN A 44 -1.07 -14.54 -7.21
C GLN A 44 -2.08 -13.39 -7.37
N LEU A 45 -1.66 -12.29 -8.00
CA LEU A 45 -2.53 -11.14 -8.21
C LEU A 45 -3.59 -11.41 -9.26
N ALA A 46 -3.30 -12.23 -10.27
CA ALA A 46 -4.31 -12.64 -11.24
C ALA A 46 -5.42 -13.44 -10.56
N ARG A 47 -5.07 -14.32 -9.62
CA ARG A 47 -6.06 -15.07 -8.84
C ARG A 47 -6.88 -14.15 -7.94
N LEU A 48 -6.24 -13.17 -7.32
CA LEU A 48 -6.94 -12.18 -6.50
C LEU A 48 -7.93 -11.37 -7.34
N ALA A 49 -7.50 -10.90 -8.51
CA ALA A 49 -8.34 -10.14 -9.42
C ALA A 49 -9.55 -10.96 -9.86
N ALA A 50 -9.33 -12.23 -10.20
CA ALA A 50 -10.42 -13.14 -10.58
C ALA A 50 -11.42 -13.33 -9.43
N GLY A 51 -10.94 -13.49 -8.21
CA GLY A 51 -11.79 -13.62 -7.04
C GLY A 51 -12.60 -12.36 -6.75
N LEU A 52 -12.06 -11.18 -7.06
CA LEU A 52 -12.76 -9.91 -6.91
C LEU A 52 -13.67 -9.59 -8.10
N GLY A 53 -13.56 -10.33 -9.19
CA GLY A 53 -14.33 -10.05 -10.41
C GLY A 53 -13.86 -8.80 -11.15
N VAL A 54 -12.56 -8.52 -11.10
CA VAL A 54 -11.96 -7.32 -11.71
C VAL A 54 -10.77 -7.70 -12.57
N ASP A 55 -10.33 -6.78 -13.45
CA ASP A 55 -9.19 -7.00 -14.32
C ASP A 55 -7.85 -6.73 -13.64
N ASP A 56 -7.85 -5.81 -12.68
CA ASP A 56 -6.64 -5.39 -11.98
C ASP A 56 -6.87 -5.43 -10.47
N ALA A 57 -6.06 -6.22 -9.75
CA ALA A 57 -6.26 -6.45 -8.33
C ALA A 57 -6.13 -5.17 -7.50
N ALA A 58 -5.07 -4.38 -7.74
CA ALA A 58 -4.83 -3.16 -6.96
C ALA A 58 -5.94 -2.13 -7.17
N GLY A 59 -6.31 -1.89 -8.43
CA GLY A 59 -7.41 -0.99 -8.74
C GLY A 59 -8.73 -1.46 -8.18
N GLY A 60 -9.00 -2.78 -8.27
CA GLY A 60 -10.22 -3.37 -7.71
C GLY A 60 -10.31 -3.20 -6.20
N LEU A 61 -9.21 -3.37 -5.50
CA LEU A 61 -9.18 -3.14 -4.05
C LEU A 61 -9.43 -1.67 -3.71
N TRP A 62 -8.84 -0.76 -4.47
CA TRP A 62 -9.08 0.67 -4.27
C TRP A 62 -10.54 1.03 -4.51
N ASP A 63 -11.13 0.51 -5.59
CA ASP A 63 -12.55 0.75 -5.91
C ASP A 63 -13.46 0.19 -4.81
N LEU A 64 -13.15 -1.00 -4.30
CA LEU A 64 -13.91 -1.61 -3.22
C LEU A 64 -13.87 -0.73 -1.97
N ALA A 65 -12.70 -0.22 -1.60
CA ALA A 65 -12.57 0.67 -0.46
C ALA A 65 -13.41 1.94 -0.63
N ARG A 66 -13.46 2.49 -1.86
CA ARG A 66 -14.31 3.66 -2.13
C ARG A 66 -15.79 3.34 -1.93
N ARG A 67 -16.24 2.17 -2.38
CA ARG A 67 -17.62 1.75 -2.20
C ARG A 67 -17.97 1.52 -0.71
N LEU A 68 -17.02 1.09 0.08
CA LEU A 68 -17.21 0.87 1.52
C LEU A 68 -17.12 2.17 2.33
N GLY A 69 -16.71 3.27 1.70
CA GLY A 69 -16.62 4.57 2.38
C GLY A 69 -15.43 4.73 3.30
N THR A 70 -14.38 3.89 3.13
CA THR A 70 -13.17 4.04 3.93
C THR A 70 -12.34 5.24 3.44
N PRO A 71 -11.48 5.83 4.30
CA PRO A 71 -10.59 6.91 3.86
C PRO A 71 -9.72 6.48 2.69
N ALA A 72 -9.39 7.40 1.78
CA ALA A 72 -8.64 7.11 0.57
C ALA A 72 -7.14 7.35 0.72
N SER A 73 -6.71 8.13 1.71
CA SER A 73 -5.35 8.66 1.73
C SER A 73 -4.77 8.72 3.13
N LEU A 74 -3.44 8.63 3.18
CA LEU A 74 -2.72 8.84 4.43
C LEU A 74 -2.88 10.30 4.92
N ALA A 75 -3.06 11.24 3.99
CA ALA A 75 -3.32 12.64 4.35
C ALA A 75 -4.59 12.76 5.20
N GLU A 76 -5.65 12.04 4.82
CA GLU A 76 -6.90 12.04 5.58
C GLU A 76 -6.72 11.43 6.97
N LEU A 77 -5.77 10.50 7.12
CA LEU A 77 -5.48 9.88 8.40
C LEU A 77 -4.60 10.72 9.30
N GLY A 78 -4.08 11.84 8.79
CA GLY A 78 -3.30 12.77 9.60
C GLY A 78 -1.80 12.72 9.39
N LEU A 79 -1.29 11.95 8.43
CA LEU A 79 0.13 11.93 8.14
C LEU A 79 0.53 13.19 7.37
N ALA A 80 1.53 13.91 7.86
CA ALA A 80 2.02 15.12 7.20
C ALA A 80 2.87 14.75 5.99
N GLU A 81 2.74 15.51 4.89
CA GLU A 81 3.55 15.28 3.69
C GLU A 81 5.04 15.34 3.98
N ALA A 82 5.46 16.22 4.86
CA ALA A 82 6.86 16.36 5.25
C ALA A 82 7.46 15.09 5.88
N GLU A 83 6.64 14.19 6.37
CA GLU A 83 7.10 12.93 6.97
C GLU A 83 7.33 11.82 5.96
N LEU A 84 6.93 11.99 4.70
CA LEU A 84 6.99 10.91 3.71
C LEU A 84 8.42 10.43 3.43
N ASP A 85 9.39 11.35 3.34
CA ASP A 85 10.77 10.96 3.11
C ASP A 85 11.32 10.15 4.26
N ARG A 86 11.06 10.58 5.48
CA ARG A 86 11.49 9.87 6.68
C ARG A 86 10.81 8.51 6.80
N ALA A 87 9.52 8.46 6.51
CA ALA A 87 8.79 7.19 6.53
C ALA A 87 9.36 6.20 5.52
N ALA A 88 9.73 6.67 4.33
CA ALA A 88 10.35 5.81 3.31
C ALA A 88 11.70 5.29 3.77
N GLU A 89 12.51 6.12 4.39
CA GLU A 89 13.81 5.70 4.93
C GLU A 89 13.65 4.67 6.03
N GLN A 90 12.69 4.87 6.93
CA GLN A 90 12.40 3.91 7.98
C GLN A 90 11.88 2.59 7.40
N ALA A 91 11.06 2.66 6.36
CA ALA A 91 10.52 1.47 5.70
C ALA A 91 11.61 0.63 5.05
N VAL A 92 12.59 1.28 4.40
CA VAL A 92 13.73 0.56 3.80
C VAL A 92 14.48 -0.25 4.86
N ALA A 93 14.62 0.31 6.06
CA ALA A 93 15.34 -0.35 7.14
C ALA A 93 14.56 -1.51 7.78
N THR A 94 13.23 -1.49 7.70
CA THR A 94 12.35 -2.45 8.39
C THR A 94 11.67 -3.45 7.47
N VAL A 95 11.42 -3.10 6.20
CA VAL A 95 10.76 -4.00 5.24
C VAL A 95 11.81 -4.93 4.65
N VAL A 96 11.89 -6.15 5.19
CA VAL A 96 12.94 -7.10 4.82
C VAL A 96 12.42 -8.26 3.97
N GLN A 97 11.12 -8.50 3.95
CA GLN A 97 10.51 -9.60 3.21
C GLN A 97 9.49 -9.08 2.22
N THR A 98 9.87 -9.06 0.95
CA THR A 98 8.98 -8.70 -0.14
C THR A 98 9.44 -9.46 -1.38
N PRO A 99 8.51 -9.88 -2.26
CA PRO A 99 8.89 -10.52 -3.51
C PRO A 99 9.55 -9.56 -4.50
N ARG A 100 9.47 -8.26 -4.24
CA ARG A 100 10.10 -7.23 -5.04
C ARG A 100 11.08 -6.44 -4.18
N ARG A 101 12.29 -6.18 -4.72
CA ARG A 101 13.27 -5.36 -4.03
C ARG A 101 12.70 -3.95 -3.78
N ALA A 102 12.80 -3.51 -2.53
CA ALA A 102 12.25 -2.23 -2.11
C ALA A 102 13.37 -1.26 -1.72
N GLY A 103 13.65 -0.29 -2.59
CA GLY A 103 14.54 0.81 -2.30
C GLY A 103 13.78 2.02 -1.77
N VAL A 104 14.52 3.03 -1.29
CA VAL A 104 13.90 4.22 -0.71
C VAL A 104 13.04 4.97 -1.74
N THR A 105 13.50 5.05 -2.99
CA THR A 105 12.76 5.74 -4.05
C THR A 105 11.42 5.08 -4.34
N GLU A 106 11.42 3.74 -4.43
CA GLU A 106 10.21 2.97 -4.70
C GLU A 106 9.22 3.07 -3.55
N LEU A 107 9.71 2.97 -2.32
CA LEU A 107 8.84 3.08 -1.14
C LEU A 107 8.33 4.50 -0.97
N ARG A 108 9.14 5.52 -1.28
CA ARG A 108 8.68 6.90 -1.26
C ARG A 108 7.57 7.13 -2.28
N GLY A 109 7.69 6.52 -3.47
CA GLY A 109 6.66 6.57 -4.49
C GLY A 109 5.36 5.93 -4.03
N LEU A 110 5.44 4.74 -3.44
CA LEU A 110 4.28 4.04 -2.89
C LEU A 110 3.60 4.88 -1.83
N LEU A 111 4.36 5.38 -0.88
CA LEU A 111 3.83 6.19 0.22
C LEU A 111 3.23 7.50 -0.28
N GLY A 112 3.85 8.12 -1.29
CA GLY A 112 3.34 9.34 -1.90
C GLY A 112 1.99 9.14 -2.57
N ASP A 113 1.83 8.04 -3.30
CA ASP A 113 0.55 7.71 -3.93
C ASP A 113 -0.52 7.42 -2.88
N ALA A 114 -0.17 6.68 -1.83
CA ALA A 114 -1.07 6.42 -0.71
C ALA A 114 -1.42 7.71 0.03
N TRP A 115 -0.47 8.61 0.17
CA TRP A 115 -0.71 9.88 0.85
C TRP A 115 -1.70 10.76 0.06
N ARG A 116 -1.56 10.79 -1.28
CA ARG A 116 -2.47 11.55 -2.14
C ARG A 116 -3.81 10.87 -2.36
N GLY A 117 -3.92 9.59 -2.05
CA GLY A 117 -5.14 8.83 -2.28
C GLY A 117 -5.41 8.51 -3.73
N ARG A 118 -4.36 8.37 -4.54
CA ARG A 118 -4.50 8.07 -5.96
C ARG A 118 -4.90 6.62 -6.19
N ARG A 119 -5.75 6.40 -7.18
CA ARG A 119 -6.04 5.04 -7.62
C ARG A 119 -4.75 4.44 -8.21
N PRO A 120 -4.30 3.25 -7.78
CA PRO A 120 -3.11 2.65 -8.35
C PRO A 120 -3.27 2.43 -9.85
N PRO A 121 -2.23 2.71 -10.67
CA PRO A 121 -2.32 2.46 -12.10
C PRO A 121 -2.38 0.97 -12.39
N PRO A 122 -2.95 0.55 -13.54
CA PRO A 122 -3.01 -0.87 -13.93
C PRO A 122 -1.61 -1.47 -14.07
N THR A 123 -1.52 -2.76 -13.83
CA THR A 123 -0.27 -3.52 -14.00
C THR A 123 -0.08 -4.02 -15.42
#